data_63e1ac0cf0a0d98ccaa97e84c1d21b70
#
_entry.id   63e1ac0cf0a0d98ccaa97e84c1d21b70
#
_cell.length_a   1.000
_cell.length_b   1.000
_cell.length_c   1.000
_cell.angle_alpha   90.00
_cell.angle_beta   90.00
_cell.angle_gamma   90.00
#
_symmetry.space_group_name_H-M   'P 1'
#
loop_
_entity.id
_entity.type
_entity.pdbx_description
1 polymer ?
#
loop_
_entity_poly.entity_id
_entity_poly.type
_entity_poly.pdbx_seq_one_letter_code
_entity_poly.pdbx_strand_id
1 'polypeptide(L)'
;MPKTIRKYWGAHKGRVALNYNWPAIDHDSVVLITASEYAGNFVRFIGAASITVANIAPHGPPYDSNHGVTFVVNVDWGSPINVVTDITVLDDKPAYTQPWVPPTPNSIGLRMQYQETKAWCWIAVATSISLFYNPSSTWTQCQLMTAVGLTIIKLAPGTSACPNATILAKFPELAGILADPYSEAAEYALEQGMDFTLVHPKAIDKIDPNYIRGGAVSDALTVTGNYADSFDADLTLDKIAAEVNAGRPVTVDITWFSDGHSHVVAITGVLGDSLFVLDPIHGQSIIRFGDFPGSYFGGAILDGYTFTKA
;
A
#
# COMPACT_ATOMS: atom_id res chain seq x y z
N MET A 1 -4.48 -20.35 -24.09
CA MET A 1 -3.11 -20.94 -24.29
C MET A 1 -2.09 -19.95 -23.76
N PRO A 2 -1.09 -20.38 -22.97
CA PRO A 2 -0.05 -19.51 -22.49
C PRO A 2 0.59 -18.70 -23.61
N LYS A 3 0.88 -17.45 -23.37
CA LYS A 3 1.56 -16.57 -24.31
C LYS A 3 2.93 -16.23 -23.75
N THR A 4 3.95 -16.30 -24.60
CA THR A 4 5.33 -15.99 -24.19
C THR A 4 5.91 -14.95 -25.13
N ILE A 5 6.59 -13.96 -24.58
CA ILE A 5 7.40 -13.00 -25.32
C ILE A 5 8.84 -13.00 -24.82
N ARG A 6 9.78 -12.89 -25.74
CA ARG A 6 11.19 -12.70 -25.43
C ARG A 6 11.56 -11.23 -25.54
N LYS A 7 12.16 -10.69 -24.48
CA LYS A 7 12.59 -9.29 -24.43
C LYS A 7 14.11 -9.21 -24.16
N TYR A 8 14.80 -8.53 -25.05
CA TYR A 8 16.22 -8.18 -24.92
C TYR A 8 16.34 -6.80 -24.28
N TRP A 9 17.05 -6.71 -23.16
CA TRP A 9 17.12 -5.49 -22.34
C TRP A 9 18.41 -4.71 -22.50
N GLY A 10 19.43 -5.31 -23.18
CA GLY A 10 20.76 -4.76 -23.24
C GLY A 10 21.58 -5.05 -21.98
N ALA A 11 22.60 -4.23 -21.74
CA ALA A 11 23.58 -4.45 -20.69
C ALA A 11 23.13 -3.89 -19.34
N HIS A 12 23.12 -4.74 -18.32
CA HIS A 12 22.75 -4.40 -16.94
C HIS A 12 23.75 -4.97 -15.93
N LYS A 13 23.83 -4.34 -14.75
CA LYS A 13 24.65 -4.76 -13.61
C LYS A 13 23.92 -4.45 -12.31
N GLY A 14 24.07 -5.32 -11.31
CA GLY A 14 23.44 -5.16 -10.00
C GLY A 14 21.93 -5.34 -10.05
N ARG A 15 21.23 -4.70 -9.12
CA ARG A 15 19.79 -4.77 -9.00
C ARG A 15 19.11 -3.71 -9.90
N VAL A 16 18.32 -4.16 -10.85
CA VAL A 16 17.60 -3.30 -11.81
C VAL A 16 16.12 -3.65 -11.83
N ALA A 17 15.26 -2.66 -11.72
CA ALA A 17 13.83 -2.82 -11.97
C ALA A 17 13.57 -2.65 -13.48
N LEU A 18 12.87 -3.60 -14.06
CA LEU A 18 12.47 -3.63 -15.46
C LEU A 18 10.95 -3.66 -15.57
N ASN A 19 10.40 -2.91 -16.53
CA ASN A 19 8.97 -2.88 -16.82
C ASN A 19 8.72 -3.24 -18.28
N TYR A 20 7.74 -4.10 -18.51
CA TYR A 20 7.28 -4.43 -19.86
C TYR A 20 5.76 -4.30 -19.96
N ASN A 21 5.31 -3.29 -20.70
CA ASN A 21 3.88 -3.09 -20.96
C ASN A 21 3.42 -4.06 -22.03
N TRP A 22 2.45 -4.89 -21.68
CA TRP A 22 1.90 -5.91 -22.56
C TRP A 22 0.41 -6.12 -22.28
N PRO A 23 -0.49 -5.84 -23.29
CA PRO A 23 -1.94 -5.92 -23.09
C PRO A 23 -2.47 -7.31 -22.71
N ALA A 24 -1.64 -8.35 -22.80
CA ALA A 24 -2.01 -9.69 -22.36
C ALA A 24 -1.89 -9.90 -20.85
N ILE A 25 -1.36 -8.93 -20.11
CA ILE A 25 -1.15 -8.97 -18.66
C ILE A 25 -2.11 -8.00 -17.98
N ASP A 26 -2.84 -8.49 -16.99
CA ASP A 26 -3.63 -7.71 -16.05
C ASP A 26 -3.01 -7.82 -14.64
N HIS A 27 -3.50 -7.03 -13.70
CA HIS A 27 -3.01 -7.04 -12.31
C HIS A 27 -3.12 -8.43 -11.62
N ASP A 28 -4.05 -9.25 -12.05
CA ASP A 28 -4.31 -10.61 -11.52
C ASP A 28 -3.69 -11.74 -12.38
N SER A 29 -2.90 -11.39 -13.39
CA SER A 29 -2.27 -12.38 -14.26
C SER A 29 -1.18 -13.18 -13.56
N VAL A 30 -1.11 -14.49 -13.84
CA VAL A 30 0.05 -15.31 -13.44
C VAL A 30 1.14 -15.14 -14.48
N VAL A 31 2.26 -14.58 -14.06
CA VAL A 31 3.39 -14.30 -14.93
C VAL A 31 4.62 -15.05 -14.44
N LEU A 32 5.23 -15.83 -15.34
CA LEU A 32 6.50 -16.48 -15.13
C LEU A 32 7.58 -15.76 -15.94
N ILE A 33 8.72 -15.47 -15.31
CA ILE A 33 9.83 -14.79 -15.98
C ILE A 33 11.11 -15.60 -15.76
N THR A 34 11.78 -15.90 -16.86
CA THR A 34 13.13 -16.47 -16.85
C THR A 34 14.12 -15.45 -17.41
N ALA A 35 15.34 -15.43 -16.90
CA ALA A 35 16.40 -14.55 -17.38
C ALA A 35 17.67 -15.34 -17.70
N SER A 36 18.43 -14.84 -18.67
CA SER A 36 19.76 -15.35 -19.01
C SER A 36 20.60 -14.30 -19.72
N GLU A 37 21.89 -14.58 -19.90
CA GLU A 37 22.76 -13.81 -20.77
C GLU A 37 22.45 -14.07 -22.25
N TYR A 38 22.78 -13.10 -23.11
CA TYR A 38 22.80 -13.29 -24.56
C TYR A 38 24.01 -12.62 -25.19
N ALA A 39 24.51 -13.24 -26.28
CA ALA A 39 25.60 -12.71 -27.11
C ALA A 39 25.08 -11.66 -28.11
N GLY A 40 26.00 -10.95 -28.77
CA GLY A 40 25.66 -9.93 -29.77
C GLY A 40 24.87 -10.42 -30.98
N ASN A 41 24.82 -11.72 -31.22
CA ASN A 41 23.97 -12.38 -32.23
C ASN A 41 22.61 -12.86 -31.68
N PHE A 42 22.19 -12.37 -30.49
CA PHE A 42 20.94 -12.72 -29.78
C PHE A 42 20.85 -14.20 -29.34
N VAL A 43 21.93 -14.94 -29.35
CA VAL A 43 21.96 -16.32 -28.83
C VAL A 43 22.12 -16.29 -27.32
N ARG A 44 21.22 -17.00 -26.62
CA ARG A 44 21.28 -17.21 -25.17
C ARG A 44 22.38 -18.22 -24.83
N PHE A 45 23.05 -17.99 -23.72
CA PHE A 45 24.04 -18.91 -23.21
C PHE A 45 24.07 -18.90 -21.68
N ILE A 46 24.71 -19.90 -21.08
CA ILE A 46 25.00 -19.93 -19.66
C ILE A 46 26.40 -19.34 -19.48
N GLY A 47 26.47 -18.13 -18.96
CA GLY A 47 27.72 -17.47 -18.58
C GLY A 47 28.11 -17.78 -17.12
N ALA A 48 29.13 -17.08 -16.65
CA ALA A 48 29.60 -17.17 -15.27
C ALA A 48 28.81 -16.27 -14.31
N ALA A 49 28.04 -15.31 -14.83
CA ALA A 49 27.26 -14.40 -14.01
C ALA A 49 26.04 -15.09 -13.41
N SER A 50 25.73 -14.81 -12.14
CA SER A 50 24.45 -15.18 -11.54
C SER A 50 23.40 -14.14 -11.90
N ILE A 51 22.32 -14.57 -12.56
CA ILE A 51 21.17 -13.72 -12.88
C ILE A 51 19.95 -14.29 -12.20
N THR A 52 19.32 -13.48 -11.33
CA THR A 52 18.09 -13.86 -10.65
C THR A 52 16.95 -12.89 -10.99
N VAL A 53 15.73 -13.42 -11.08
CA VAL A 53 14.49 -12.64 -11.22
C VAL A 53 13.75 -12.69 -9.91
N ALA A 54 13.27 -11.53 -9.45
CA ALA A 54 12.53 -11.40 -8.21
C ALA A 54 11.43 -10.34 -8.33
N ASN A 55 10.53 -10.29 -7.36
CA ASN A 55 9.49 -9.26 -7.24
C ASN A 55 8.71 -9.08 -8.55
N ILE A 56 8.18 -10.19 -9.11
CA ILE A 56 7.35 -10.14 -10.31
C ILE A 56 5.99 -9.59 -9.92
N ALA A 57 5.67 -8.39 -10.41
CA ALA A 57 4.44 -7.66 -10.11
C ALA A 57 3.66 -7.36 -11.41
N PRO A 58 2.69 -8.19 -11.80
CA PRO A 58 1.75 -7.87 -12.85
C PRO A 58 0.94 -6.62 -12.47
N HIS A 59 0.64 -5.79 -13.46
CA HIS A 59 -0.18 -4.58 -13.27
C HIS A 59 -1.15 -4.36 -14.41
N GLY A 60 -2.23 -3.64 -14.13
CA GLY A 60 -3.30 -3.33 -15.07
C GLY A 60 -4.53 -2.79 -14.35
N PRO A 61 -5.60 -2.44 -15.08
CA PRO A 61 -6.84 -1.99 -14.47
C PRO A 61 -7.36 -2.97 -13.40
N PRO A 62 -7.97 -2.46 -12.31
CA PRO A 62 -8.32 -1.04 -12.06
C PRO A 62 -7.19 -0.22 -11.43
N TYR A 63 -6.03 -0.82 -11.10
CA TYR A 63 -4.98 -0.20 -10.29
C TYR A 63 -3.93 0.54 -11.11
N ASP A 64 -3.72 0.15 -12.37
CA ASP A 64 -2.84 0.82 -13.33
C ASP A 64 -3.55 0.91 -14.68
N SER A 65 -3.45 2.05 -15.34
CA SER A 65 -3.99 2.23 -16.70
C SER A 65 -3.18 1.44 -17.74
N ASN A 66 -1.94 1.09 -17.44
CA ASN A 66 -1.07 0.33 -18.33
C ASN A 66 -1.06 -1.15 -17.94
N HIS A 67 -1.37 -1.99 -18.90
CA HIS A 67 -1.21 -3.43 -18.76
C HIS A 67 0.26 -3.83 -18.86
N GLY A 68 0.75 -4.67 -17.96
CA GLY A 68 2.13 -5.11 -18.02
C GLY A 68 2.63 -5.82 -16.78
N VAL A 69 3.96 -5.92 -16.69
CA VAL A 69 4.65 -6.50 -15.54
C VAL A 69 5.90 -5.70 -15.21
N THR A 70 6.05 -5.36 -13.95
CA THR A 70 7.28 -4.84 -13.37
C THR A 70 7.96 -5.95 -12.57
N PHE A 71 9.26 -6.09 -12.70
CA PHE A 71 10.04 -7.10 -11.99
C PHE A 71 11.48 -6.64 -11.76
N VAL A 72 12.17 -7.30 -10.85
CA VAL A 72 13.57 -7.02 -10.55
C VAL A 72 14.45 -8.11 -11.16
N VAL A 73 15.50 -7.69 -11.87
CA VAL A 73 16.61 -8.55 -12.23
C VAL A 73 17.83 -8.16 -11.39
N ASN A 74 18.46 -9.14 -10.77
CA ASN A 74 19.74 -8.94 -10.11
C ASN A 74 20.83 -9.65 -10.90
N VAL A 75 21.80 -8.87 -11.38
CA VAL A 75 22.96 -9.32 -12.16
C VAL A 75 24.19 -9.26 -11.26
N ASP A 76 24.59 -10.39 -10.72
CA ASP A 76 25.78 -10.50 -9.88
C ASP A 76 27.02 -10.75 -10.75
N TRP A 77 27.56 -9.65 -11.26
CA TRP A 77 28.75 -9.65 -12.10
C TRP A 77 29.54 -8.35 -11.99
N GLY A 78 30.85 -8.43 -12.24
CA GLY A 78 31.76 -7.29 -12.11
C GLY A 78 31.52 -6.14 -13.11
N SER A 79 30.96 -6.43 -14.29
CA SER A 79 30.67 -5.49 -15.39
C SER A 79 29.25 -5.68 -15.91
N PRO A 80 28.64 -4.68 -16.61
CA PRO A 80 27.35 -4.85 -17.26
C PRO A 80 27.38 -5.98 -18.29
N ILE A 81 26.35 -6.83 -18.29
CA ILE A 81 26.16 -7.93 -19.25
C ILE A 81 24.79 -7.84 -19.90
N ASN A 82 24.68 -8.35 -21.12
CA ASN A 82 23.40 -8.34 -21.85
C ASN A 82 22.42 -9.34 -21.25
N VAL A 83 21.25 -8.85 -20.88
CA VAL A 83 20.18 -9.62 -20.26
C VAL A 83 19.01 -9.81 -21.22
N VAL A 84 18.52 -11.03 -21.31
CA VAL A 84 17.28 -11.39 -22.01
C VAL A 84 16.33 -12.10 -21.05
N THR A 85 15.06 -11.81 -21.17
CA THR A 85 13.99 -12.48 -20.40
C THR A 85 12.99 -13.11 -21.34
N ASP A 86 12.44 -14.26 -20.93
CA ASP A 86 11.19 -14.80 -21.46
C ASP A 86 10.09 -14.52 -20.44
N ILE A 87 9.08 -13.77 -20.84
CA ILE A 87 7.93 -13.38 -20.03
C ILE A 87 6.75 -14.23 -20.52
N THR A 88 6.23 -15.09 -19.67
CA THR A 88 5.11 -16.01 -20.01
C THR A 88 3.91 -15.66 -19.15
N VAL A 89 2.79 -15.39 -19.79
CA VAL A 89 1.48 -15.24 -19.15
C VAL A 89 0.73 -16.54 -19.27
N LEU A 90 0.26 -17.07 -18.16
CA LEU A 90 -0.64 -18.22 -18.15
C LEU A 90 -2.07 -17.74 -18.42
N ASP A 91 -2.77 -18.42 -19.33
CA ASP A 91 -4.16 -18.06 -19.73
C ASP A 91 -5.19 -18.32 -18.62
N ASP A 92 -4.94 -19.32 -17.83
CA ASP A 92 -5.72 -19.55 -16.64
C ASP A 92 -5.29 -18.48 -15.62
N LYS A 93 -6.01 -17.35 -15.63
CA LYS A 93 -6.12 -16.60 -14.39
C LYS A 93 -6.33 -17.64 -13.31
N PRO A 94 -5.51 -17.67 -12.24
CA PRO A 94 -5.82 -18.57 -11.16
C PRO A 94 -7.29 -18.34 -10.94
N ALA A 95 -8.10 -19.36 -11.10
CA ALA A 95 -9.42 -19.24 -10.57
C ALA A 95 -9.15 -18.74 -9.18
N TYR A 96 -9.46 -17.45 -8.94
CA TYR A 96 -9.68 -17.04 -7.58
C TYR A 96 -10.87 -17.89 -7.12
N THR A 97 -10.68 -19.19 -7.03
CA THR A 97 -11.05 -19.86 -5.84
C THR A 97 -10.26 -19.08 -4.84
N GLN A 98 -10.84 -17.89 -4.48
CA GLN A 98 -10.57 -17.44 -3.19
C GLN A 98 -10.34 -18.66 -2.39
N PRO A 99 -9.16 -19.08 -2.18
CA PRO A 99 -8.91 -19.42 -0.87
C PRO A 99 -8.29 -18.17 -0.28
N TRP A 100 -8.98 -17.10 -0.33
CA TRP A 100 -9.22 -16.51 0.90
C TRP A 100 -9.84 -17.62 1.69
N VAL A 101 -8.94 -18.31 2.43
CA VAL A 101 -9.29 -19.28 3.44
C VAL A 101 -10.54 -18.72 4.05
N PRO A 102 -11.67 -19.42 3.97
CA PRO A 102 -12.86 -18.98 4.66
C PRO A 102 -12.36 -18.59 6.02
N PRO A 103 -12.72 -17.44 6.56
CA PRO A 103 -12.15 -16.98 7.79
C PRO A 103 -11.99 -18.17 8.68
N THR A 104 -10.74 -18.53 9.00
CA THR A 104 -10.53 -19.38 10.15
C THR A 104 -11.46 -18.81 11.18
N PRO A 105 -12.14 -19.61 12.04
CA PRO A 105 -13.21 -19.09 12.90
C PRO A 105 -12.89 -17.78 13.65
N ASN A 106 -11.66 -17.29 13.55
CA ASN A 106 -11.11 -16.14 14.23
C ASN A 106 -10.61 -15.01 13.30
N SER A 107 -11.01 -14.96 12.02
CA SER A 107 -10.72 -13.81 11.16
C SER A 107 -11.98 -13.21 10.56
N ILE A 108 -12.02 -11.91 10.40
CA ILE A 108 -13.17 -11.15 9.88
C ILE A 108 -12.93 -10.77 8.41
N GLY A 109 -14.04 -10.67 7.65
CA GLY A 109 -14.02 -10.46 6.21
C GLY A 109 -13.78 -9.02 5.75
N LEU A 110 -13.00 -8.22 6.48
CA LEU A 110 -12.64 -6.88 6.07
C LEU A 110 -11.79 -6.92 4.79
N ARG A 111 -12.09 -6.04 3.84
CA ARG A 111 -11.28 -5.82 2.62
C ARG A 111 -10.59 -4.48 2.71
N MET A 112 -9.26 -4.49 2.77
CA MET A 112 -8.47 -3.27 2.81
C MET A 112 -8.43 -2.61 1.45
N GLN A 113 -8.72 -1.31 1.40
CA GLN A 113 -8.43 -0.47 0.26
C GLN A 113 -6.95 -0.07 0.29
N TYR A 114 -6.31 -0.02 -0.86
CA TYR A 114 -5.00 0.61 -0.96
C TYR A 114 -5.13 2.12 -0.76
N GLN A 115 -4.15 2.71 -0.10
CA GLN A 115 -4.14 4.15 0.10
C GLN A 115 -3.94 4.89 -1.24
N GLU A 116 -4.71 5.93 -1.46
CA GLU A 116 -4.66 6.72 -2.70
C GLU A 116 -3.45 7.66 -2.75
N THR A 117 -2.89 8.02 -1.59
CA THR A 117 -1.66 8.81 -1.46
C THR A 117 -0.77 8.24 -0.36
N LYS A 118 0.51 8.59 -0.35
CA LYS A 118 1.49 8.09 0.63
C LYS A 118 1.14 8.36 2.10
N ALA A 119 0.39 9.44 2.38
CA ALA A 119 0.05 9.86 3.74
C ALA A 119 -1.35 9.42 4.19
N TRP A 120 -2.09 8.62 3.40
CA TRP A 120 -3.48 8.29 3.67
C TRP A 120 -3.71 6.86 4.18
N CYS A 121 -2.73 6.22 4.79
CA CYS A 121 -2.90 4.89 5.39
C CYS A 121 -4.08 4.85 6.37
N TRP A 122 -4.19 5.81 7.26
CA TRP A 122 -5.26 5.94 8.26
C TRP A 122 -6.64 6.20 7.64
N ILE A 123 -6.70 6.95 6.53
CA ILE A 123 -7.93 7.18 5.76
C ILE A 123 -8.35 5.91 5.02
N ALA A 124 -7.42 5.20 4.38
CA ALA A 124 -7.70 3.94 3.69
C ALA A 124 -8.22 2.87 4.66
N VAL A 125 -7.62 2.77 5.84
CA VAL A 125 -8.07 1.88 6.92
C VAL A 125 -9.48 2.26 7.38
N ALA A 126 -9.75 3.53 7.71
CA ALA A 126 -11.06 3.98 8.17
C ALA A 126 -12.15 3.82 7.10
N THR A 127 -11.85 4.11 5.85
CA THR A 127 -12.77 3.91 4.72
C THR A 127 -13.12 2.42 4.55
N SER A 128 -12.11 1.55 4.66
CA SER A 128 -12.29 0.09 4.58
C SER A 128 -13.14 -0.44 5.71
N ILE A 129 -12.95 0.06 6.93
CA ILE A 129 -13.75 -0.29 8.12
C ILE A 129 -15.20 0.19 7.98
N SER A 130 -15.38 1.41 7.47
CA SER A 130 -16.73 1.94 7.20
C SER A 130 -17.48 1.07 6.20
N LEU A 131 -16.83 0.65 5.13
CA LEU A 131 -17.44 -0.24 4.12
C LEU A 131 -17.67 -1.66 4.68
N PHE A 132 -16.81 -2.15 5.57
CA PHE A 132 -16.97 -3.44 6.24
C PHE A 132 -18.23 -3.48 7.12
N TYR A 133 -18.44 -2.46 7.96
CA TYR A 133 -19.62 -2.40 8.82
C TYR A 133 -20.90 -2.00 8.06
N ASN A 134 -20.76 -1.18 7.03
CA ASN A 134 -21.86 -0.76 6.18
C ASN A 134 -21.50 -0.95 4.70
N PRO A 135 -21.90 -2.08 4.07
CA PRO A 135 -21.63 -2.33 2.65
C PRO A 135 -22.24 -1.28 1.69
N SER A 136 -23.15 -0.44 2.17
CA SER A 136 -23.72 0.69 1.41
C SER A 136 -22.99 2.01 1.69
N SER A 137 -21.88 1.98 2.43
CA SER A 137 -21.08 3.18 2.67
C SER A 137 -20.58 3.76 1.33
N THR A 138 -20.75 5.07 1.19
CA THR A 138 -20.32 5.82 -0.01
C THR A 138 -19.04 6.61 0.22
N TRP A 139 -18.39 6.46 1.37
CA TRP A 139 -17.14 7.14 1.64
C TRP A 139 -16.05 6.71 0.67
N THR A 140 -15.50 7.68 -0.06
CA THR A 140 -14.19 7.55 -0.70
C THR A 140 -13.13 8.10 0.25
N GLN A 141 -11.87 7.70 0.08
CA GLN A 141 -10.76 8.21 0.90
C GLN A 141 -10.70 9.74 0.86
N CYS A 142 -10.82 10.30 -0.32
CA CYS A 142 -10.85 11.71 -0.59
C CYS A 142 -12.00 12.44 0.13
N GLN A 143 -13.23 11.93 0.09
CA GLN A 143 -14.38 12.50 0.79
C GLN A 143 -14.21 12.43 2.30
N LEU A 144 -13.72 11.29 2.82
CA LEU A 144 -13.47 11.13 4.24
C LEU A 144 -12.40 12.08 4.72
N MET A 145 -11.27 12.20 4.00
CA MET A 145 -10.21 13.16 4.33
C MET A 145 -10.74 14.61 4.35
N THR A 146 -11.56 14.97 3.36
CA THR A 146 -12.21 16.31 3.34
C THR A 146 -13.11 16.51 4.56
N ALA A 147 -13.91 15.51 4.91
CA ALA A 147 -14.81 15.60 6.07
C ALA A 147 -14.05 15.72 7.39
N VAL A 148 -12.97 14.94 7.58
CA VAL A 148 -12.08 15.06 8.75
C VAL A 148 -11.46 16.46 8.80
N GLY A 149 -10.94 16.94 7.68
CA GLY A 149 -10.38 18.29 7.58
C GLY A 149 -11.36 19.37 8.03
N LEU A 150 -12.59 19.32 7.56
CA LEU A 150 -13.61 20.32 7.88
C LEU A 150 -14.14 20.19 9.32
N THR A 151 -14.32 18.99 9.84
CA THR A 151 -14.96 18.74 11.12
C THR A 151 -14.00 18.75 12.31
N ILE A 152 -12.86 18.11 12.17
CA ILE A 152 -11.88 17.91 13.23
C ILE A 152 -10.78 18.97 13.18
N ILE A 153 -10.16 19.14 12.01
CA ILE A 153 -9.07 20.13 11.80
C ILE A 153 -9.60 21.55 11.65
N LYS A 154 -10.92 21.71 11.45
CA LYS A 154 -11.60 23.02 11.30
C LYS A 154 -11.06 23.88 10.15
N LEU A 155 -10.79 23.25 9.03
CA LEU A 155 -10.40 23.92 7.81
C LEU A 155 -11.51 24.85 7.29
N ALA A 156 -11.13 25.79 6.44
CA ALA A 156 -12.08 26.73 5.87
C ALA A 156 -13.19 26.02 5.09
N PRO A 157 -14.46 26.46 5.21
CA PRO A 157 -15.55 25.92 4.40
C PRO A 157 -15.21 25.99 2.91
N GLY A 158 -15.48 24.89 2.18
CA GLY A 158 -15.17 24.76 0.76
C GLY A 158 -13.79 24.19 0.44
N THR A 159 -12.95 23.93 1.45
CA THR A 159 -11.70 23.18 1.27
C THR A 159 -12.03 21.72 0.91
N SER A 160 -11.32 21.15 -0.06
CA SER A 160 -11.46 19.76 -0.47
C SER A 160 -10.10 19.10 -0.63
N ALA A 161 -9.92 17.93 -0.03
CA ALA A 161 -8.76 17.09 -0.25
C ALA A 161 -8.80 16.37 -1.61
N CYS A 162 -9.95 16.42 -2.28
CA CYS A 162 -10.11 15.76 -3.57
C CYS A 162 -9.48 16.61 -4.69
N PRO A 163 -8.51 16.07 -5.42
CA PRO A 163 -8.06 16.72 -6.63
C PRO A 163 -9.24 16.72 -7.61
N ASN A 164 -9.79 17.90 -7.90
CA ASN A 164 -10.78 17.97 -8.95
C ASN A 164 -10.08 18.10 -10.32
N ALA A 165 -10.72 17.56 -11.35
CA ALA A 165 -10.18 17.57 -12.71
C ALA A 165 -9.81 18.99 -13.19
N THR A 166 -10.49 20.02 -12.68
CA THR A 166 -10.24 21.42 -13.03
C THR A 166 -8.90 21.91 -12.45
N ILE A 167 -8.58 21.53 -11.20
CA ILE A 167 -7.30 21.85 -10.56
C ILE A 167 -6.17 21.13 -11.25
N LEU A 168 -6.32 19.80 -11.50
CA LEU A 168 -5.30 19.01 -12.18
C LEU A 168 -5.08 19.45 -13.63
N ALA A 169 -6.13 19.89 -14.34
CA ALA A 169 -5.99 20.43 -15.70
C ALA A 169 -5.26 21.78 -15.70
N LYS A 170 -5.42 22.59 -14.65
CA LYS A 170 -4.77 23.89 -14.52
C LYS A 170 -3.33 23.79 -14.00
N PHE A 171 -3.05 22.77 -13.20
CA PHE A 171 -1.76 22.53 -12.55
C PHE A 171 -1.40 21.05 -12.66
N PRO A 172 -0.99 20.55 -13.86
CA PRO A 172 -0.68 19.15 -14.08
C PRO A 172 0.48 18.62 -13.22
N GLU A 173 1.37 19.51 -12.77
CA GLU A 173 2.44 19.22 -11.82
C GLU A 173 1.92 18.71 -10.47
N LEU A 174 0.68 19.06 -10.08
CA LEU A 174 0.05 18.60 -8.85
C LEU A 174 -0.18 17.09 -8.83
N ALA A 175 -0.34 16.45 -9.98
CA ALA A 175 -0.49 15.00 -10.06
C ALA A 175 0.75 14.28 -9.51
N GLY A 176 1.95 14.80 -9.81
CA GLY A 176 3.21 14.29 -9.26
C GLY A 176 3.35 14.55 -7.75
N ILE A 177 2.95 15.72 -7.29
CA ILE A 177 2.98 16.11 -5.88
C ILE A 177 2.00 15.28 -5.05
N LEU A 178 0.80 15.03 -5.55
CA LEU A 178 -0.19 14.16 -4.89
C LEU A 178 0.26 12.70 -4.86
N ALA A 179 1.04 12.26 -5.86
CA ALA A 179 1.64 10.93 -5.87
C ALA A 179 2.82 10.80 -4.88
N ASP A 180 3.53 11.88 -4.59
CA ASP A 180 4.62 11.95 -3.61
C ASP A 180 4.58 13.24 -2.78
N PRO A 181 3.74 13.30 -1.74
CA PRO A 181 3.60 14.48 -0.90
C PRO A 181 4.84 14.80 -0.05
N TYR A 182 5.83 13.89 0.02
CA TYR A 182 7.12 14.11 0.69
C TYR A 182 8.23 14.56 -0.27
N SER A 183 7.91 14.79 -1.54
CA SER A 183 8.90 15.25 -2.51
C SER A 183 9.34 16.71 -2.25
N GLU A 184 10.58 17.04 -2.65
CA GLU A 184 11.06 18.42 -2.61
C GLU A 184 10.15 19.37 -3.39
N ALA A 185 9.51 18.90 -4.46
CA ALA A 185 8.54 19.66 -5.24
C ALA A 185 7.27 19.97 -4.43
N ALA A 186 6.81 19.05 -3.59
CA ALA A 186 5.68 19.27 -2.69
C ALA A 186 6.04 20.28 -1.59
N GLU A 187 7.25 20.21 -1.02
CA GLU A 187 7.75 21.17 -0.06
C GLU A 187 7.83 22.60 -0.67
N TYR A 188 8.41 22.68 -1.86
CA TYR A 188 8.50 23.95 -2.58
C TYR A 188 7.12 24.56 -2.87
N ALA A 189 6.17 23.73 -3.32
CA ALA A 189 4.80 24.20 -3.59
C ALA A 189 4.11 24.72 -2.33
N LEU A 190 4.36 24.10 -1.17
CA LEU A 190 3.86 24.58 0.13
C LEU A 190 4.46 25.94 0.51
N GLU A 191 5.76 26.12 0.30
CA GLU A 191 6.46 27.38 0.56
C GLU A 191 5.94 28.53 -0.32
N GLN A 192 5.47 28.21 -1.54
CA GLN A 192 4.82 29.17 -2.45
C GLN A 192 3.35 29.45 -2.11
N GLY A 193 2.84 28.93 -0.98
CA GLY A 193 1.47 29.17 -0.53
C GLY A 193 0.41 28.40 -1.28
N MET A 194 0.78 27.33 -1.98
CA MET A 194 -0.19 26.38 -2.52
C MET A 194 -0.82 25.60 -1.36
N ASP A 195 -2.15 25.58 -1.30
CA ASP A 195 -2.86 24.93 -0.19
C ASP A 195 -2.95 23.41 -0.39
N PHE A 196 -1.87 22.72 -0.04
CA PHE A 196 -1.81 21.25 0.06
C PHE A 196 -1.96 20.76 1.50
N THR A 197 -2.45 21.60 2.39
CA THR A 197 -2.46 21.38 3.83
C THR A 197 -3.11 20.06 4.25
N LEU A 198 -4.01 19.51 3.45
CA LEU A 198 -4.65 18.21 3.72
C LEU A 198 -3.87 16.99 3.26
N VAL A 199 -2.87 17.15 2.41
CA VAL A 199 -2.14 16.06 1.77
C VAL A 199 -0.65 16.04 2.09
N HIS A 200 -0.11 17.13 2.64
CA HIS A 200 1.31 17.23 2.93
C HIS A 200 1.60 17.02 4.42
N PRO A 201 2.44 16.04 4.80
CA PRO A 201 2.73 15.72 6.20
C PRO A 201 3.28 16.89 7.01
N LYS A 202 4.17 17.70 6.43
CA LYS A 202 4.72 18.90 7.09
C LYS A 202 3.69 19.99 7.33
N ALA A 203 2.60 20.00 6.57
CA ALA A 203 1.50 20.93 6.80
C ALA A 203 0.62 20.45 7.95
N ILE A 204 0.44 19.15 8.09
CA ILE A 204 -0.20 18.53 9.26
C ILE A 204 0.67 18.79 10.50
N ASP A 205 1.99 18.65 10.42
CA ASP A 205 2.95 19.00 11.48
C ASP A 205 2.82 20.45 11.95
N LYS A 206 2.51 21.38 11.06
CA LYS A 206 2.31 22.81 11.39
C LYS A 206 0.96 23.10 12.04
N ILE A 207 -0.03 22.25 11.80
CA ILE A 207 -1.39 22.42 12.33
C ILE A 207 -1.47 21.90 13.76
N ASP A 208 -0.90 20.72 14.05
CA ASP A 208 -0.75 20.17 15.40
C ASP A 208 0.33 19.07 15.43
N PRO A 209 1.49 19.31 16.06
CA PRO A 209 2.52 18.28 16.22
C PRO A 209 2.07 17.05 17.03
N ASN A 210 0.96 17.13 17.78
CA ASN A 210 0.36 15.98 18.47
C ASN A 210 -0.62 15.22 17.58
N TYR A 211 -1.06 15.79 16.48
CA TYR A 211 -2.00 15.20 15.54
C TYR A 211 -1.39 13.99 14.79
N ILE A 212 -0.07 13.95 14.63
CA ILE A 212 0.66 12.88 13.95
C ILE A 212 0.88 11.66 14.85
N ARG A 213 0.65 11.78 16.15
CA ARG A 213 0.91 10.73 17.12
C ARG A 213 -0.31 9.83 17.42
N GLY A 214 -0.97 9.29 16.42
CA GLY A 214 -2.00 8.24 16.61
C GLY A 214 -3.44 8.75 16.73
N GLY A 215 -3.69 10.04 16.55
CA GLY A 215 -5.06 10.61 16.52
C GLY A 215 -5.78 10.45 15.18
N ALA A 216 -5.04 10.31 14.11
CA ALA A 216 -5.59 10.41 12.76
C ALA A 216 -6.62 9.32 12.41
N VAL A 217 -6.37 8.05 12.74
CA VAL A 217 -7.32 6.97 12.45
C VAL A 217 -8.56 7.09 13.32
N SER A 218 -8.45 7.46 14.58
CA SER A 218 -9.58 7.65 15.49
C SER A 218 -10.49 8.79 15.04
N ASP A 219 -9.92 9.86 14.48
CA ASP A 219 -10.70 10.97 13.91
C ASP A 219 -11.50 10.54 12.68
N ALA A 220 -10.88 9.81 11.76
CA ALA A 220 -11.54 9.28 10.58
C ALA A 220 -12.64 8.27 10.97
N LEU A 221 -12.38 7.39 11.93
CA LEU A 221 -13.37 6.46 12.49
C LEU A 221 -14.51 7.19 13.21
N THR A 222 -14.21 8.33 13.85
CA THR A 222 -15.25 9.18 14.46
C THR A 222 -16.17 9.77 13.39
N VAL A 223 -15.62 10.28 12.31
CA VAL A 223 -16.40 10.83 11.18
C VAL A 223 -17.26 9.76 10.52
N THR A 224 -16.76 8.53 10.39
CA THR A 224 -17.53 7.40 9.82
C THR A 224 -18.50 6.77 10.83
N GLY A 225 -18.42 7.12 12.12
CA GLY A 225 -19.22 6.54 13.20
C GLY A 225 -18.68 5.22 13.76
N ASN A 226 -17.50 4.79 13.31
CA ASN A 226 -16.92 3.48 13.65
C ASN A 226 -15.87 3.52 14.78
N TYR A 227 -15.64 4.65 15.41
CA TYR A 227 -14.74 4.80 16.54
C TYR A 227 -15.37 4.21 17.82
N ALA A 228 -14.66 3.36 18.54
CA ALA A 228 -15.06 2.87 19.86
C ALA A 228 -14.18 3.46 20.96
N ASP A 229 -12.86 3.18 20.96
CA ASP A 229 -11.91 3.68 21.95
C ASP A 229 -10.46 3.57 21.40
N SER A 230 -9.54 4.38 21.97
CA SER A 230 -8.12 4.38 21.60
C SER A 230 -7.23 4.20 22.82
N PHE A 231 -6.11 3.53 22.65
CA PHE A 231 -5.19 3.14 23.71
C PHE A 231 -3.74 3.33 23.29
N ASP A 232 -2.87 3.52 24.27
CA ASP A 232 -1.43 3.50 24.07
C ASP A 232 -0.90 2.08 23.77
N ALA A 233 0.41 1.91 23.69
CA ALA A 233 1.09 0.70 23.22
C ALA A 233 1.03 -0.53 24.18
N ASP A 234 -0.08 -0.75 24.88
CA ASP A 234 -0.30 -1.90 25.78
C ASP A 234 -1.12 -3.03 25.13
N LEU A 235 -1.09 -3.13 23.80
CA LEU A 235 -1.82 -4.14 23.02
C LEU A 235 -1.37 -5.55 23.41
N THR A 236 -2.33 -6.42 23.67
CA THR A 236 -2.10 -7.83 23.97
C THR A 236 -2.84 -8.74 22.99
N LEU A 237 -2.34 -9.96 22.83
CA LEU A 237 -2.99 -10.95 21.97
C LEU A 237 -4.44 -11.22 22.40
N ASP A 238 -4.69 -11.25 23.70
CA ASP A 238 -6.05 -11.48 24.25
C ASP A 238 -7.01 -10.33 23.91
N LYS A 239 -6.54 -9.07 23.97
CA LYS A 239 -7.32 -7.91 23.55
C LYS A 239 -7.69 -7.98 22.09
N ILE A 240 -6.71 -8.31 21.22
CA ILE A 240 -6.94 -8.49 19.79
C ILE A 240 -7.95 -9.62 19.55
N ALA A 241 -7.73 -10.78 20.16
CA ALA A 241 -8.57 -11.95 19.99
C ALA A 241 -10.03 -11.66 20.44
N ALA A 242 -10.21 -10.93 21.53
CA ALA A 242 -11.54 -10.53 22.00
C ALA A 242 -12.28 -9.67 20.98
N GLU A 243 -11.63 -8.68 20.39
CA GLU A 243 -12.22 -7.81 19.38
C GLU A 243 -12.51 -8.55 18.07
N VAL A 244 -11.55 -9.31 17.56
CA VAL A 244 -11.70 -10.07 16.31
C VAL A 244 -12.79 -11.15 16.45
N ASN A 245 -12.87 -11.85 17.59
CA ASN A 245 -13.92 -12.85 17.85
C ASN A 245 -15.32 -12.19 17.96
N ALA A 246 -15.36 -10.92 18.32
CA ALA A 246 -16.59 -10.13 18.32
C ALA A 246 -16.90 -9.49 16.94
N GLY A 247 -16.12 -9.82 15.90
CA GLY A 247 -16.31 -9.31 14.55
C GLY A 247 -15.82 -7.87 14.36
N ARG A 248 -14.93 -7.38 15.21
CA ARG A 248 -14.43 -6.00 15.18
C ARG A 248 -12.93 -5.98 14.80
N PRO A 249 -12.54 -5.29 13.72
CA PRO A 249 -11.15 -5.06 13.40
C PRO A 249 -10.48 -4.15 14.44
N VAL A 250 -9.20 -4.38 14.69
CA VAL A 250 -8.36 -3.52 15.54
C VAL A 250 -7.42 -2.74 14.64
N THR A 251 -7.46 -1.42 14.68
CA THR A 251 -6.45 -0.61 13.98
C THR A 251 -5.23 -0.43 14.85
N VAL A 252 -4.06 -0.41 14.25
CA VAL A 252 -2.78 -0.30 14.94
C VAL A 252 -1.94 0.77 14.29
N ASP A 253 -1.48 1.72 15.10
CA ASP A 253 -0.58 2.78 14.73
C ASP A 253 0.86 2.32 15.01
N ILE A 254 1.72 2.40 14.01
CA ILE A 254 3.14 2.02 14.08
C ILE A 254 4.01 3.12 13.51
N THR A 255 5.26 3.23 14.01
CA THR A 255 6.28 4.11 13.45
C THR A 255 7.44 3.27 12.94
N TRP A 256 7.79 3.41 11.65
CA TRP A 256 8.85 2.67 11.00
C TRP A 256 10.23 3.01 11.56
N PHE A 257 11.10 2.00 11.77
CA PHE A 257 12.50 2.24 12.15
C PHE A 257 13.32 2.89 11.04
N SER A 258 12.92 2.68 9.77
CA SER A 258 13.69 3.12 8.61
C SER A 258 13.73 4.63 8.43
N ASP A 259 12.63 5.31 8.73
CA ASP A 259 12.45 6.73 8.40
C ASP A 259 11.64 7.52 9.44
N GLY A 260 11.14 6.85 10.49
CA GLY A 260 10.36 7.48 11.54
C GLY A 260 8.94 7.90 11.13
N HIS A 261 8.45 7.47 9.97
CA HIS A 261 7.10 7.76 9.54
C HIS A 261 6.08 6.87 10.23
N SER A 262 4.96 7.47 10.64
CA SER A 262 3.81 6.75 11.18
C SER A 262 3.04 6.03 10.08
N HIS A 263 2.51 4.86 10.41
CA HIS A 263 1.70 4.06 9.51
C HIS A 263 0.57 3.37 10.27
N VAL A 264 -0.56 3.15 9.60
CA VAL A 264 -1.74 2.50 10.19
C VAL A 264 -2.07 1.23 9.43
N VAL A 265 -2.25 0.15 10.17
CA VAL A 265 -2.70 -1.15 9.67
C VAL A 265 -3.94 -1.62 10.42
N ALA A 266 -4.62 -2.66 9.92
CA ALA A 266 -5.73 -3.29 10.62
C ALA A 266 -5.45 -4.77 10.90
N ILE A 267 -5.64 -5.21 12.14
CA ILE A 267 -5.63 -6.62 12.51
C ILE A 267 -7.06 -7.15 12.40
N THR A 268 -7.22 -8.22 11.64
CA THR A 268 -8.52 -8.78 11.28
C THR A 268 -8.68 -10.25 11.66
N GLY A 269 -7.65 -10.87 12.19
CA GLY A 269 -7.68 -12.28 12.57
C GLY A 269 -6.57 -12.66 13.53
N VAL A 270 -6.83 -13.71 14.29
CA VAL A 270 -5.86 -14.38 15.18
C VAL A 270 -5.96 -15.89 14.97
N LEU A 271 -4.81 -16.54 14.82
CA LEU A 271 -4.70 -18.00 14.81
C LEU A 271 -3.50 -18.44 15.65
N GLY A 272 -3.76 -18.98 16.84
CA GLY A 272 -2.72 -19.25 17.83
C GLY A 272 -2.05 -17.93 18.25
N ASP A 273 -0.75 -17.81 18.00
CA ASP A 273 0.04 -16.60 18.23
C ASP A 273 0.21 -15.70 16.99
N SER A 274 -0.43 -16.07 15.88
CA SER A 274 -0.29 -15.37 14.60
C SER A 274 -1.42 -14.38 14.36
N LEU A 275 -1.06 -13.18 13.91
CA LEU A 275 -1.96 -12.10 13.52
C LEU A 275 -2.17 -12.07 12.01
N PHE A 276 -3.40 -11.80 11.59
CA PHE A 276 -3.74 -11.46 10.21
C PHE A 276 -3.80 -9.96 10.09
N VAL A 277 -2.82 -9.38 9.41
CA VAL A 277 -2.66 -7.92 9.26
C VAL A 277 -3.03 -7.52 7.85
N LEU A 278 -3.88 -6.51 7.73
CA LEU A 278 -4.21 -5.85 6.46
C LEU A 278 -3.56 -4.46 6.45
N ASP A 279 -2.75 -4.22 5.44
CA ASP A 279 -1.95 -3.03 5.27
C ASP A 279 -2.35 -2.29 4.00
N PRO A 280 -2.66 -1.00 4.05
CA PRO A 280 -3.07 -0.22 2.87
C PRO A 280 -1.94 0.03 1.85
N ILE A 281 -0.69 -0.31 2.18
CA ILE A 281 0.46 -0.27 1.25
C ILE A 281 0.87 -1.68 0.81
N HIS A 282 1.03 -2.58 1.79
CA HIS A 282 1.66 -3.88 1.58
C HIS A 282 0.66 -5.03 1.41
N GLY A 283 -0.64 -4.76 1.58
CA GLY A 283 -1.69 -5.77 1.47
C GLY A 283 -1.77 -6.68 2.68
N GLN A 284 -2.13 -7.95 2.48
CA GLN A 284 -2.34 -8.92 3.56
C GLN A 284 -1.03 -9.61 3.94
N SER A 285 -0.81 -9.75 5.24
CA SER A 285 0.31 -10.51 5.81
C SER A 285 -0.12 -11.31 7.05
N ILE A 286 0.67 -12.32 7.39
CA ILE A 286 0.54 -13.08 8.64
C ILE A 286 1.88 -12.96 9.36
N ILE A 287 1.82 -12.54 10.63
CA ILE A 287 3.00 -12.35 11.47
C ILE A 287 2.72 -12.82 12.89
N ARG A 288 3.71 -13.37 13.59
CA ARG A 288 3.55 -13.69 15.00
C ARG A 288 3.38 -12.44 15.83
N PHE A 289 2.52 -12.51 16.84
CA PHE A 289 2.31 -11.38 17.75
C PHE A 289 3.61 -10.92 18.42
N GLY A 290 4.50 -11.85 18.83
CA GLY A 290 5.78 -11.51 19.42
C GLY A 290 6.80 -10.85 18.49
N ASP A 291 6.58 -10.97 17.17
CA ASP A 291 7.42 -10.36 16.12
C ASP A 291 6.82 -9.04 15.59
N PHE A 292 5.54 -8.78 15.90
CA PHE A 292 4.85 -7.58 15.45
C PHE A 292 4.93 -6.47 16.52
N PRO A 293 5.19 -5.21 16.12
CA PRO A 293 5.60 -4.76 14.79
C PRO A 293 7.13 -4.76 14.57
N GLY A 294 7.90 -5.25 15.55
CA GLY A 294 9.37 -5.16 15.56
C GLY A 294 10.07 -5.81 14.36
N SER A 295 9.46 -6.81 13.74
CA SER A 295 9.97 -7.46 12.51
C SER A 295 9.09 -7.23 11.28
N TYR A 296 8.07 -6.41 11.39
CA TYR A 296 7.11 -6.14 10.31
C TYR A 296 7.76 -5.23 9.25
N PHE A 297 7.90 -5.72 8.00
CA PHE A 297 8.49 -5.02 6.84
C PHE A 297 9.76 -4.19 7.13
N GLY A 298 10.67 -4.70 7.93
CA GLY A 298 11.91 -4.01 8.30
C GLY A 298 11.90 -3.42 9.70
N GLY A 299 10.77 -3.55 10.39
CA GLY A 299 10.60 -3.22 11.78
C GLY A 299 9.99 -1.85 12.05
N ALA A 300 9.16 -1.82 13.09
CA ALA A 300 8.48 -0.63 13.56
C ALA A 300 8.30 -0.67 15.09
N ILE A 301 7.92 0.47 15.65
CA ILE A 301 7.46 0.61 17.04
C ILE A 301 5.93 0.62 17.03
N LEU A 302 5.32 0.02 18.03
CA LEU A 302 3.89 0.17 18.32
C LEU A 302 3.66 1.51 19.02
N ASP A 303 2.90 2.40 18.42
CA ASP A 303 2.56 3.70 19.02
C ASP A 303 1.24 3.63 19.79
N GLY A 304 0.25 2.93 19.23
CA GLY A 304 -1.07 2.80 19.84
C GLY A 304 -1.99 1.90 19.03
N TYR A 305 -3.22 1.77 19.49
CA TYR A 305 -4.25 1.00 18.79
C TYR A 305 -5.65 1.57 19.07
N THR A 306 -6.57 1.32 18.12
CA THR A 306 -7.94 1.80 18.23
C THR A 306 -8.92 0.64 18.00
N PHE A 307 -9.89 0.51 18.88
CA PHE A 307 -11.02 -0.40 18.74
C PHE A 307 -12.12 0.24 17.92
N THR A 308 -12.83 -0.61 17.18
CA THR A 308 -13.88 -0.19 16.25
C THR A 308 -15.25 -0.73 16.66
N LYS A 309 -16.29 -0.13 16.10
CA LYS A 309 -17.68 -0.57 16.29
C LYS A 309 -18.48 -0.39 14.99
N ALA A 310 -19.58 -1.16 14.89
CA ALA A 310 -20.56 -1.00 13.82
C ALA A 310 -21.31 0.36 13.91
#